data_9de253ce540f060090d5e173dc46fd68
#
_entry.id   9de253ce540f060090d5e173dc46fd68
#
_cell.length_a   1.000
_cell.length_b   1.000
_cell.length_c   1.000
_cell.angle_alpha   90.00
_cell.angle_beta   90.00
_cell.angle_gamma   90.00
#
_symmetry.space_group_name_H-M   'P 1'
#
loop_
_entity.id
_entity.type
_entity.pdbx_description
1 polymer ?
#
loop_
_entity_poly.entity_id
_entity_poly.type
_entity_poly.pdbx_seq_one_letter_code
_entity_poly.pdbx_strand_id
1 'polypeptide(L)'
;MSVKVKICGLTRDEDVRVACEAGADFCGVVVEVPKSPRSQTREQARFLFEKATTATVVVTRSKSLDELIELVRFLSPFALQLHGDETPDLIAALRGKVSCQIWKALPLPPATEQASIQFLLEQIQSFAKAGCDAFVLDTATAQGFGGTGVVASWEIAADLVRLSDVPCFLAGGLTPENVAEAVAAVKPYGVDVSSGVEISPGVKDPEKVRLFCRKAKRVP
;
A
#
# COMPACT_ATOMS: atom_id res chain seq x y z
N MET A 1 -7.28 9.70 -16.30
CA MET A 1 -6.18 10.10 -15.37
C MET A 1 -5.18 8.96 -15.34
N SER A 2 -3.86 9.26 -15.32
CA SER A 2 -2.85 8.19 -15.20
C SER A 2 -2.94 7.52 -13.82
N VAL A 3 -2.72 6.21 -13.77
CA VAL A 3 -2.69 5.43 -12.53
C VAL A 3 -1.61 5.96 -11.59
N LYS A 4 -1.88 5.97 -10.29
CA LYS A 4 -0.91 6.35 -9.26
C LYS A 4 0.03 5.19 -8.95
N VAL A 5 1.29 5.49 -8.58
CA VAL A 5 2.29 4.48 -8.26
C VAL A 5 2.82 4.70 -6.85
N LYS A 6 2.75 3.66 -6.02
CA LYS A 6 3.37 3.60 -4.69
C LYS A 6 4.53 2.61 -4.71
N ILE A 7 5.70 3.04 -4.25
CA ILE A 7 6.85 2.17 -3.97
C ILE A 7 6.92 1.99 -2.45
N CYS A 8 6.71 0.75 -2.00
CA CYS A 8 6.53 0.42 -0.59
C CYS A 8 7.73 -0.36 -0.02
N GLY A 9 7.92 -0.29 1.30
CA GLY A 9 8.98 -0.99 1.99
C GLY A 9 10.37 -0.40 1.73
N LEU A 10 10.45 0.92 1.63
CA LEU A 10 11.69 1.66 1.49
C LEU A 10 12.45 1.65 2.83
N THR A 11 13.76 1.36 2.77
CA THR A 11 14.63 1.25 3.95
C THR A 11 15.91 2.08 3.81
N ARG A 12 16.21 2.60 2.60
CA ARG A 12 17.42 3.35 2.29
C ARG A 12 17.07 4.65 1.57
N ASP A 13 17.83 5.71 1.83
CA ASP A 13 17.64 7.01 1.18
C ASP A 13 17.87 6.96 -0.33
N GLU A 14 18.79 6.12 -0.79
CA GLU A 14 19.05 5.89 -2.21
C GLU A 14 17.79 5.36 -2.93
N ASP A 15 17.07 4.42 -2.30
CA ASP A 15 15.85 3.84 -2.86
C ASP A 15 14.70 4.85 -2.86
N VAL A 16 14.64 5.74 -1.86
CA VAL A 16 13.67 6.87 -1.82
C VAL A 16 13.93 7.80 -3.00
N ARG A 17 15.20 8.18 -3.23
CA ARG A 17 15.57 9.04 -4.37
C ARG A 17 15.19 8.41 -5.70
N VAL A 18 15.55 7.13 -5.89
CA VAL A 18 15.21 6.39 -7.12
C VAL A 18 13.69 6.34 -7.34
N ALA A 19 12.90 6.09 -6.29
CA ALA A 19 11.43 6.08 -6.40
C ALA A 19 10.88 7.44 -6.84
N CYS A 20 11.36 8.53 -6.23
CA CYS A 20 10.97 9.90 -6.59
C CYS A 20 11.37 10.24 -8.04
N GLU A 21 12.60 9.97 -8.44
CA GLU A 21 13.11 10.22 -9.80
C GLU A 21 12.38 9.40 -10.86
N ALA A 22 11.98 8.18 -10.51
CA ALA A 22 11.16 7.32 -11.38
C ALA A 22 9.71 7.79 -11.54
N GLY A 23 9.31 8.83 -10.77
CA GLY A 23 7.99 9.41 -10.83
C GLY A 23 6.95 8.64 -10.01
N ALA A 24 7.35 7.96 -8.92
CA ALA A 24 6.40 7.42 -7.97
C ALA A 24 5.57 8.55 -7.34
N ASP A 25 4.29 8.32 -7.12
CA ASP A 25 3.39 9.29 -6.48
C ASP A 25 3.49 9.18 -4.94
N PHE A 26 3.86 7.98 -4.43
CA PHE A 26 3.94 7.70 -3.01
C PHE A 26 5.18 6.88 -2.65
N CYS A 27 5.83 7.27 -1.56
CA CYS A 27 6.93 6.53 -0.91
C CYS A 27 6.43 5.91 0.40
N GLY A 28 6.38 4.56 0.48
CA GLY A 28 5.91 3.82 1.64
C GLY A 28 7.05 3.29 2.50
N VAL A 29 7.00 3.54 3.81
CA VAL A 29 7.93 2.98 4.80
C VAL A 29 7.15 2.16 5.82
N VAL A 30 7.61 0.94 6.06
CA VAL A 30 7.05 0.05 7.09
C VAL A 30 7.65 0.45 8.44
N VAL A 31 6.80 0.79 9.43
CA VAL A 31 7.27 1.36 10.70
C VAL A 31 6.84 0.51 11.87
N GLU A 32 7.81 0.12 12.69
CA GLU A 32 7.61 -0.63 13.93
C GLU A 32 6.77 -1.91 13.75
N VAL A 33 7.12 -2.69 12.73
CA VAL A 33 6.54 -4.02 12.45
C VAL A 33 7.65 -5.07 12.54
N PRO A 34 7.96 -5.61 13.73
CA PRO A 34 9.18 -6.40 13.99
C PRO A 34 9.37 -7.63 13.10
N LYS A 35 8.27 -8.24 12.62
CA LYS A 35 8.33 -9.42 11.73
C LYS A 35 8.62 -9.08 10.27
N SER A 36 8.60 -7.80 9.90
CA SER A 36 8.89 -7.37 8.53
C SER A 36 10.39 -7.11 8.36
N PRO A 37 11.04 -7.70 7.34
CA PRO A 37 12.44 -7.39 7.04
C PRO A 37 12.64 -5.95 6.54
N ARG A 38 11.55 -5.22 6.28
CA ARG A 38 11.53 -3.82 5.82
C ARG A 38 11.18 -2.85 6.94
N SER A 39 11.04 -3.36 8.18
CA SER A 39 10.66 -2.54 9.32
C SER A 39 11.74 -1.52 9.66
N GLN A 40 11.31 -0.28 9.87
CA GLN A 40 12.14 0.84 10.31
C GLN A 40 11.67 1.33 11.69
N THR A 41 12.56 1.93 12.47
CA THR A 41 12.14 2.74 13.62
C THR A 41 11.46 4.02 13.12
N ARG A 42 10.78 4.73 14.01
CA ARG A 42 10.18 6.03 13.65
C ARG A 42 11.23 7.06 13.29
N GLU A 43 12.41 7.03 13.89
CA GLU A 43 13.54 7.94 13.59
C GLU A 43 14.11 7.64 12.19
N GLN A 44 14.30 6.37 11.85
CA GLN A 44 14.72 5.96 10.51
C GLN A 44 13.69 6.35 9.45
N ALA A 45 12.40 6.13 9.74
CA ALA A 45 11.32 6.53 8.83
C ALA A 45 11.27 8.04 8.62
N ARG A 46 11.48 8.84 9.68
CA ARG A 46 11.57 10.30 9.58
C ARG A 46 12.71 10.73 8.68
N PHE A 47 13.90 10.16 8.87
CA PHE A 47 15.04 10.42 7.99
C PHE A 47 14.73 10.12 6.51
N LEU A 48 14.07 8.99 6.23
CA LEU A 48 13.68 8.63 4.86
C LEU A 48 12.63 9.61 4.29
N PHE A 49 11.68 10.06 5.10
CA PHE A 49 10.66 11.03 4.68
C PHE A 49 11.25 12.41 4.36
N GLU A 50 12.29 12.82 5.05
CA GLU A 50 13.02 14.07 4.74
C GLU A 50 13.74 14.03 3.36
N LYS A 51 13.98 12.82 2.82
CA LYS A 51 14.57 12.63 1.47
C LYS A 51 13.52 12.53 0.37
N ALA A 52 12.26 12.25 0.73
CA ALA A 52 11.19 12.09 -0.25
C ALA A 52 10.73 13.47 -0.78
N THR A 53 10.64 13.59 -2.10
CA THR A 53 10.05 14.75 -2.79
C THR A 53 8.61 14.49 -3.23
N THR A 54 8.04 13.37 -2.83
CA THR A 54 6.67 12.93 -3.12
C THR A 54 5.94 12.58 -1.82
N ALA A 55 4.65 12.25 -1.91
CA ALA A 55 3.84 11.95 -0.73
C ALA A 55 4.37 10.71 0.03
N THR A 56 4.46 10.80 1.35
CA THR A 56 4.98 9.76 2.23
C THR A 56 3.85 8.97 2.88
N VAL A 57 4.01 7.65 2.97
CA VAL A 57 3.03 6.75 3.56
C VAL A 57 3.69 5.92 4.65
N VAL A 58 3.20 6.04 5.87
CA VAL A 58 3.54 5.13 6.96
C VAL A 58 2.71 3.85 6.81
N VAL A 59 3.37 2.70 6.81
CA VAL A 59 2.71 1.40 6.85
C VAL A 59 2.99 0.76 8.21
N THR A 60 1.94 0.45 8.95
CA THR A 60 2.06 -0.20 10.27
C THR A 60 0.91 -1.16 10.51
N ARG A 61 0.96 -1.90 11.63
CA ARG A 61 -0.10 -2.84 12.03
C ARG A 61 -0.16 -3.03 13.55
N SER A 62 -1.34 -3.45 14.02
CA SER A 62 -1.54 -3.95 15.38
C SER A 62 -1.08 -2.97 16.47
N LYS A 63 -1.39 -1.68 16.30
CA LYS A 63 -1.11 -0.63 17.29
C LYS A 63 -2.41 -0.15 17.94
N SER A 64 -2.28 0.30 19.19
CA SER A 64 -3.34 1.00 19.88
C SER A 64 -3.63 2.38 19.25
N LEU A 65 -4.77 2.95 19.59
CA LEU A 65 -5.16 4.29 19.13
C LEU A 65 -4.10 5.35 19.48
N ASP A 66 -3.60 5.33 20.70
CA ASP A 66 -2.62 6.32 21.17
C ASP A 66 -1.29 6.18 20.45
N GLU A 67 -0.80 4.96 20.24
CA GLU A 67 0.42 4.70 19.46
C GLU A 67 0.29 5.19 18.02
N LEU A 68 -0.87 5.02 17.38
CA LEU A 68 -1.13 5.52 16.02
C LEU A 68 -1.13 7.04 15.97
N ILE A 69 -1.76 7.70 16.96
CA ILE A 69 -1.78 9.16 17.07
C ILE A 69 -0.36 9.71 17.26
N GLU A 70 0.43 9.12 18.16
CA GLU A 70 1.81 9.51 18.40
C GLU A 70 2.68 9.32 17.15
N LEU A 71 2.51 8.20 16.46
CA LEU A 71 3.24 7.89 15.23
C LEU A 71 2.95 8.92 14.13
N VAL A 72 1.68 9.27 13.93
CA VAL A 72 1.29 10.31 12.96
C VAL A 72 1.82 11.68 13.37
N ARG A 73 1.75 12.05 14.64
CA ARG A 73 2.31 13.33 15.13
C ARG A 73 3.82 13.42 14.94
N PHE A 74 4.53 12.32 15.17
CA PHE A 74 5.99 12.28 15.04
C PHE A 74 6.45 12.37 13.59
N LEU A 75 5.77 11.65 12.67
CA LEU A 75 6.19 11.50 11.26
C LEU A 75 5.52 12.49 10.31
N SER A 76 4.34 13.01 10.66
CA SER A 76 3.53 13.89 9.81
C SER A 76 3.38 13.38 8.35
N PRO A 77 2.97 12.11 8.14
CA PRO A 77 2.89 11.53 6.81
C PRO A 77 1.71 12.09 6.02
N PHE A 78 1.75 11.95 4.70
CA PHE A 78 0.57 12.17 3.86
C PHE A 78 -0.55 11.16 4.17
N ALA A 79 -0.18 9.88 4.37
CA ALA A 79 -1.13 8.83 4.71
C ALA A 79 -0.57 7.85 5.74
N LEU A 80 -1.47 7.34 6.59
CA LEU A 80 -1.25 6.21 7.48
C LEU A 80 -1.96 4.99 6.91
N GLN A 81 -1.22 3.98 6.48
CA GLN A 81 -1.75 2.71 6.00
C GLN A 81 -1.74 1.67 7.12
N LEU A 82 -2.92 1.22 7.49
CA LEU A 82 -3.17 0.18 8.47
C LEU A 82 -3.20 -1.19 7.78
N HIS A 83 -2.24 -2.06 8.13
CA HIS A 83 -2.01 -3.33 7.42
C HIS A 83 -2.12 -4.54 8.37
N GLY A 84 -2.99 -4.47 9.36
CA GLY A 84 -3.29 -5.53 10.32
C GLY A 84 -4.78 -5.78 10.43
N ASP A 85 -5.21 -6.21 11.62
CA ASP A 85 -6.59 -6.58 11.93
C ASP A 85 -7.36 -5.41 12.58
N GLU A 86 -6.99 -4.17 12.20
CA GLU A 86 -7.64 -2.97 12.71
C GLU A 86 -9.13 -2.95 12.33
N THR A 87 -9.97 -2.57 13.29
CA THR A 87 -11.43 -2.54 13.12
C THR A 87 -11.93 -1.19 12.61
N PRO A 88 -13.14 -1.12 12.03
CA PRO A 88 -13.78 0.15 11.69
C PRO A 88 -13.90 1.10 12.88
N ASP A 89 -14.16 0.60 14.08
CA ASP A 89 -14.27 1.43 15.30
C ASP A 89 -12.95 2.13 15.63
N LEU A 90 -11.82 1.43 15.48
CA LEU A 90 -10.50 2.03 15.67
C LEU A 90 -10.26 3.14 14.64
N ILE A 91 -10.66 2.94 13.39
CA ILE A 91 -10.51 3.94 12.33
C ILE A 91 -11.39 5.15 12.62
N ALA A 92 -12.64 4.96 13.03
CA ALA A 92 -13.55 6.04 13.41
C ALA A 92 -12.98 6.87 14.57
N ALA A 93 -12.42 6.21 15.59
CA ALA A 93 -11.78 6.88 16.71
C ALA A 93 -10.51 7.67 16.29
N LEU A 94 -9.74 7.11 15.34
CA LEU A 94 -8.53 7.73 14.83
C LEU A 94 -8.83 8.93 13.91
N ARG A 95 -9.90 8.87 13.09
CA ARG A 95 -10.25 9.89 12.10
C ARG A 95 -10.36 11.29 12.69
N GLY A 96 -10.95 11.42 13.88
CA GLY A 96 -11.08 12.71 14.57
C GLY A 96 -9.80 13.21 15.26
N LYS A 97 -8.70 12.45 15.22
CA LYS A 97 -7.47 12.72 15.97
C LYS A 97 -6.26 13.00 15.05
N VAL A 98 -6.34 12.65 13.77
CA VAL A 98 -5.25 12.81 12.81
C VAL A 98 -5.74 13.57 11.56
N SER A 99 -4.83 14.35 10.96
CA SER A 99 -5.11 15.14 9.75
C SER A 99 -4.68 14.44 8.46
N CYS A 100 -3.84 13.39 8.55
CA CYS A 100 -3.41 12.62 7.39
C CYS A 100 -4.53 11.73 6.84
N GLN A 101 -4.35 11.23 5.63
CA GLN A 101 -5.23 10.20 5.11
C GLN A 101 -5.07 8.89 5.90
N ILE A 102 -6.15 8.13 6.02
CA ILE A 102 -6.17 6.79 6.61
C ILE A 102 -6.46 5.78 5.50
N TRP A 103 -5.50 4.91 5.23
CA TRP A 103 -5.63 3.84 4.24
C TRP A 103 -5.74 2.50 4.95
N LYS A 104 -6.56 1.60 4.43
CA LYS A 104 -6.71 0.24 4.97
C LYS A 104 -6.27 -0.79 3.94
N ALA A 105 -5.34 -1.66 4.32
CA ALA A 105 -5.04 -2.84 3.54
C ALA A 105 -6.11 -3.91 3.78
N LEU A 106 -6.65 -4.44 2.68
CA LEU A 106 -7.61 -5.53 2.67
C LEU A 106 -6.99 -6.72 1.94
N PRO A 107 -6.94 -7.90 2.59
CA PRO A 107 -6.44 -9.10 1.94
C PRO A 107 -7.42 -9.55 0.86
N LEU A 108 -6.89 -9.79 -0.35
CA LEU A 108 -7.62 -10.50 -1.39
C LEU A 108 -7.23 -11.98 -1.35
N PRO A 109 -8.18 -12.88 -1.55
CA PRO A 109 -7.88 -14.30 -1.71
C PRO A 109 -7.03 -14.52 -2.96
N PRO A 110 -6.18 -15.55 -2.98
CA PRO A 110 -5.50 -15.96 -4.20
C PRO A 110 -6.53 -16.36 -5.28
N ALA A 111 -6.14 -16.26 -6.56
CA ALA A 111 -7.02 -16.56 -7.69
C ALA A 111 -7.64 -17.99 -7.68
N THR A 112 -7.07 -18.90 -6.88
CA THR A 112 -7.54 -20.29 -6.69
C THR A 112 -8.66 -20.42 -5.66
N GLU A 113 -8.96 -19.38 -4.90
CA GLU A 113 -9.99 -19.40 -3.85
C GLU A 113 -11.22 -18.58 -4.26
N GLN A 114 -12.42 -19.15 -4.05
CA GLN A 114 -13.65 -18.40 -4.22
C GLN A 114 -13.88 -17.49 -3.00
N ALA A 115 -13.86 -16.17 -3.23
CA ALA A 115 -14.26 -15.20 -2.21
C ALA A 115 -15.64 -14.63 -2.55
N SER A 116 -16.42 -14.37 -1.52
CA SER A 116 -17.66 -13.61 -1.68
C SER A 116 -17.33 -12.14 -1.92
N ILE A 117 -17.53 -11.67 -3.14
CA ILE A 117 -17.40 -10.25 -3.50
C ILE A 117 -18.30 -9.39 -2.60
N GLN A 118 -19.49 -9.88 -2.29
CA GLN A 118 -20.43 -9.19 -1.41
C GLN A 118 -19.83 -8.95 -0.02
N PHE A 119 -19.18 -9.95 0.57
CA PHE A 119 -18.53 -9.82 1.89
C PHE A 119 -17.39 -8.80 1.86
N LEU A 120 -16.56 -8.81 0.81
CA LEU A 120 -15.46 -7.83 0.65
C LEU A 120 -16.00 -6.40 0.45
N LEU A 121 -17.09 -6.25 -0.29
CA LEU A 121 -17.75 -4.96 -0.47
C LEU A 121 -18.34 -4.42 0.84
N GLU A 122 -18.97 -5.28 1.64
CA GLU A 122 -19.49 -4.92 2.96
C GLU A 122 -18.35 -4.44 3.89
N GLN A 123 -17.20 -5.10 3.86
CA GLN A 123 -16.01 -4.64 4.57
C GLN A 123 -15.55 -3.27 4.09
N ILE A 124 -15.40 -3.07 2.77
CA ILE A 124 -15.02 -1.77 2.18
C ILE A 124 -15.98 -0.68 2.64
N GLN A 125 -17.29 -0.91 2.55
CA GLN A 125 -18.30 0.05 2.96
C GLN A 125 -18.25 0.37 4.45
N SER A 126 -18.00 -0.64 5.30
CA SER A 126 -17.87 -0.45 6.74
C SER A 126 -16.66 0.44 7.09
N PHE A 127 -15.51 0.15 6.49
CA PHE A 127 -14.30 0.96 6.68
C PHE A 127 -14.41 2.36 6.06
N ALA A 128 -15.05 2.50 4.90
CA ALA A 128 -15.30 3.80 4.28
C ALA A 128 -16.18 4.70 5.17
N LYS A 129 -17.26 4.14 5.73
CA LYS A 129 -18.11 4.84 6.71
C LYS A 129 -17.35 5.26 7.97
N ALA A 130 -16.36 4.47 8.39
CA ALA A 130 -15.50 4.78 9.52
C ALA A 130 -14.47 5.89 9.22
N GLY A 131 -14.30 6.28 7.94
CA GLY A 131 -13.43 7.38 7.53
C GLY A 131 -12.13 6.95 6.87
N CYS A 132 -12.07 5.75 6.28
CA CYS A 132 -10.98 5.38 5.37
C CYS A 132 -11.03 6.24 4.10
N ASP A 133 -9.86 6.73 3.67
CA ASP A 133 -9.69 7.56 2.47
C ASP A 133 -9.27 6.74 1.24
N ALA A 134 -8.67 5.56 1.43
CA ALA A 134 -8.29 4.63 0.37
C ALA A 134 -8.11 3.20 0.88
N PHE A 135 -8.19 2.24 -0.03
CA PHE A 135 -7.91 0.83 0.23
C PHE A 135 -6.69 0.35 -0.55
N VAL A 136 -5.93 -0.56 0.06
CA VAL A 136 -4.87 -1.31 -0.61
C VAL A 136 -5.33 -2.77 -0.66
N LEU A 137 -5.73 -3.21 -1.86
CA LEU A 137 -6.17 -4.57 -2.13
C LEU A 137 -4.93 -5.44 -2.32
N ASP A 138 -4.58 -6.24 -1.32
CA ASP A 138 -3.33 -7.01 -1.30
C ASP A 138 -3.59 -8.52 -1.29
N THR A 139 -2.74 -9.29 -1.95
CA THR A 139 -2.85 -10.74 -1.95
C THR A 139 -2.67 -11.28 -0.54
N ALA A 140 -3.68 -11.98 -0.04
CA ALA A 140 -3.58 -12.72 1.20
C ALA A 140 -2.61 -13.89 1.03
N THR A 141 -1.60 -13.97 1.90
CA THR A 141 -0.70 -15.11 1.95
C THR A 141 -0.87 -15.82 3.29
N ALA A 142 -0.94 -17.14 3.27
CA ALA A 142 -1.02 -17.97 4.46
C ALA A 142 0.17 -17.74 5.44
N GLN A 143 1.20 -17.02 5.01
CA GLN A 143 2.41 -16.73 5.77
C GLN A 143 2.58 -15.27 6.20
N GLY A 144 1.59 -14.40 5.95
CA GLY A 144 1.40 -13.15 6.73
C GLY A 144 2.03 -11.90 6.18
N PHE A 145 2.79 -11.70 5.22
CA PHE A 145 3.20 -10.42 4.62
C PHE A 145 3.42 -10.56 3.11
N GLY A 146 2.94 -9.58 2.35
CA GLY A 146 3.10 -9.50 0.91
C GLY A 146 4.53 -9.77 0.44
N GLY A 147 4.67 -10.28 -0.76
CA GLY A 147 5.97 -10.57 -1.37
C GLY A 147 6.21 -12.04 -1.71
N THR A 148 5.18 -12.87 -1.71
CA THR A 148 5.31 -14.30 -2.09
C THR A 148 5.24 -14.55 -3.59
N GLY A 149 5.01 -13.51 -4.42
CA GLY A 149 4.88 -13.64 -5.87
C GLY A 149 3.55 -14.23 -6.36
N VAL A 150 2.61 -14.51 -5.45
CA VAL A 150 1.27 -14.95 -5.85
C VAL A 150 0.47 -13.75 -6.34
N VAL A 151 -0.06 -13.84 -7.54
CA VAL A 151 -0.89 -12.78 -8.16
C VAL A 151 -2.28 -12.83 -7.53
N ALA A 152 -2.78 -11.66 -7.11
CA ALA A 152 -4.16 -11.51 -6.62
C ALA A 152 -5.16 -11.91 -7.73
N SER A 153 -6.37 -12.28 -7.34
CA SER A 153 -7.46 -12.39 -8.32
C SER A 153 -7.81 -11.02 -8.89
N TRP A 154 -7.34 -10.72 -10.08
CA TRP A 154 -7.61 -9.45 -10.74
C TRP A 154 -9.09 -9.26 -11.09
N GLU A 155 -9.83 -10.34 -11.29
CA GLU A 155 -11.27 -10.28 -11.51
C GLU A 155 -12.00 -9.75 -10.27
N ILE A 156 -11.68 -10.29 -9.09
CA ILE A 156 -12.24 -9.81 -7.81
C ILE A 156 -11.81 -8.36 -7.57
N ALA A 157 -10.53 -8.05 -7.79
CA ALA A 157 -10.03 -6.68 -7.63
C ALA A 157 -10.74 -5.69 -8.57
N ALA A 158 -10.96 -6.06 -9.84
CA ALA A 158 -11.68 -5.23 -10.80
C ALA A 158 -13.12 -4.94 -10.39
N ASP A 159 -13.83 -5.96 -9.87
CA ASP A 159 -15.18 -5.78 -9.36
C ASP A 159 -15.21 -4.86 -8.12
N LEU A 160 -14.28 -5.04 -7.18
CA LEU A 160 -14.17 -4.18 -6.01
C LEU A 160 -13.85 -2.73 -6.39
N VAL A 161 -12.90 -2.52 -7.30
CA VAL A 161 -12.55 -1.18 -7.82
C VAL A 161 -13.74 -0.51 -8.49
N ARG A 162 -14.50 -1.25 -9.29
CA ARG A 162 -15.67 -0.74 -10.01
C ARG A 162 -16.84 -0.37 -9.08
N LEU A 163 -16.98 -1.09 -7.96
CA LEU A 163 -18.11 -0.95 -7.03
C LEU A 163 -17.78 -0.09 -5.80
N SER A 164 -16.51 0.28 -5.62
CA SER A 164 -16.07 1.12 -4.50
C SER A 164 -16.17 2.60 -4.86
N ASP A 165 -16.77 3.39 -3.96
CA ASP A 165 -16.74 4.86 -4.03
C ASP A 165 -15.43 5.46 -3.50
N VAL A 166 -14.54 4.63 -2.97
CA VAL A 166 -13.27 5.04 -2.35
C VAL A 166 -12.11 4.55 -3.22
N PRO A 167 -11.03 5.36 -3.42
CA PRO A 167 -9.87 4.97 -4.19
C PRO A 167 -9.28 3.64 -3.73
N CYS A 168 -9.01 2.71 -4.69
CA CYS A 168 -8.41 1.41 -4.42
C CYS A 168 -7.07 1.30 -5.14
N PHE A 169 -6.03 0.94 -4.39
CA PHE A 169 -4.74 0.53 -4.91
C PHE A 169 -4.71 -0.98 -5.07
N LEU A 170 -4.16 -1.46 -6.19
CA LEU A 170 -3.88 -2.88 -6.38
C LEU A 170 -2.47 -3.19 -5.88
N ALA A 171 -2.34 -4.19 -5.02
CA ALA A 171 -1.08 -4.71 -4.49
C ALA A 171 -1.03 -6.25 -4.60
N GLY A 172 0.09 -6.82 -4.19
CA GLY A 172 0.30 -8.27 -4.17
C GLY A 172 0.80 -8.83 -5.50
N GLY A 173 2.04 -9.33 -5.51
CA GLY A 173 2.65 -10.00 -6.65
C GLY A 173 2.92 -9.13 -7.89
N LEU A 174 2.78 -7.81 -7.79
CA LEU A 174 3.07 -6.91 -8.91
C LEU A 174 4.58 -6.81 -9.17
N THR A 175 4.93 -6.83 -10.46
CA THR A 175 6.31 -6.71 -10.96
C THR A 175 6.33 -5.81 -12.20
N PRO A 176 7.51 -5.37 -12.68
CA PRO A 176 7.60 -4.66 -13.94
C PRO A 176 7.06 -5.45 -15.15
N GLU A 177 7.03 -6.78 -15.07
CA GLU A 177 6.57 -7.65 -16.16
C GLU A 177 5.05 -7.65 -16.28
N ASN A 178 4.32 -7.63 -15.15
CA ASN A 178 2.86 -7.82 -15.13
C ASN A 178 2.04 -6.54 -14.85
N VAL A 179 2.66 -5.44 -14.36
CA VAL A 179 1.93 -4.25 -13.91
C VAL A 179 1.07 -3.61 -15.00
N ALA A 180 1.51 -3.59 -16.24
CA ALA A 180 0.74 -2.99 -17.34
C ALA A 180 -0.55 -3.79 -17.59
N GLU A 181 -0.47 -5.12 -17.59
CA GLU A 181 -1.62 -6.00 -17.72
C GLU A 181 -2.56 -5.85 -16.52
N ALA A 182 -2.02 -5.83 -15.29
CA ALA A 182 -2.78 -5.62 -14.08
C ALA A 182 -3.57 -4.30 -14.09
N VAL A 183 -2.93 -3.20 -14.52
CA VAL A 183 -3.60 -1.89 -14.65
C VAL A 183 -4.70 -1.93 -15.70
N ALA A 184 -4.45 -2.56 -16.85
CA ALA A 184 -5.44 -2.66 -17.93
C ALA A 184 -6.67 -3.49 -17.51
N ALA A 185 -6.44 -4.59 -16.78
CA ALA A 185 -7.50 -5.49 -16.34
C ALA A 185 -8.32 -4.92 -15.17
N VAL A 186 -7.66 -4.34 -14.17
CA VAL A 186 -8.30 -3.92 -12.91
C VAL A 186 -8.76 -2.47 -12.93
N LYS A 187 -8.06 -1.60 -13.68
CA LYS A 187 -8.29 -0.14 -13.73
C LYS A 187 -8.29 0.51 -12.33
N PRO A 188 -7.30 0.21 -11.47
CA PRO A 188 -7.27 0.73 -10.11
C PRO A 188 -6.94 2.23 -10.10
N TYR A 189 -7.23 2.91 -8.98
CA TYR A 189 -6.74 4.27 -8.74
C TYR A 189 -5.20 4.32 -8.73
N GLY A 190 -4.57 3.30 -8.16
CA GLY A 190 -3.11 3.19 -8.11
C GLY A 190 -2.65 1.74 -8.00
N VAL A 191 -1.34 1.56 -8.11
CA VAL A 191 -0.65 0.29 -7.87
C VAL A 191 0.37 0.46 -6.76
N ASP A 192 0.51 -0.57 -5.92
CA ASP A 192 1.46 -0.62 -4.81
C ASP A 192 2.41 -1.81 -4.98
N VAL A 193 3.71 -1.57 -4.97
CA VAL A 193 4.72 -2.60 -5.14
C VAL A 193 5.79 -2.53 -4.06
N SER A 194 6.18 -3.70 -3.56
CA SER A 194 7.31 -3.84 -2.63
C SER A 194 8.36 -4.80 -3.16
N SER A 195 8.19 -6.11 -2.96
CA SER A 195 9.17 -7.13 -3.32
C SER A 195 9.41 -7.28 -4.81
N GLY A 196 8.41 -7.01 -5.67
CA GLY A 196 8.54 -7.14 -7.12
C GLY A 196 9.57 -6.21 -7.77
N VAL A 197 10.05 -5.22 -7.04
CA VAL A 197 11.11 -4.29 -7.47
C VAL A 197 12.34 -4.34 -6.56
N GLU A 198 12.57 -5.46 -5.87
CA GLU A 198 13.71 -5.65 -4.96
C GLU A 198 14.79 -6.55 -5.57
N ILE A 199 16.03 -6.33 -5.11
CA ILE A 199 17.18 -7.24 -5.26
C ILE A 199 17.17 -8.25 -4.11
N SER A 200 16.94 -7.75 -2.91
CA SER A 200 16.79 -8.52 -1.68
C SER A 200 15.82 -7.79 -0.74
N PRO A 201 15.24 -8.45 0.27
CA PRO A 201 14.26 -7.81 1.15
C PRO A 201 14.75 -6.47 1.72
N GLY A 202 14.01 -5.39 1.39
CA GLY A 202 14.34 -4.03 1.80
C GLY A 202 15.33 -3.28 0.90
N VAL A 203 15.91 -3.92 -0.13
CA VAL A 203 16.84 -3.29 -1.08
C VAL A 203 16.19 -3.23 -2.45
N LYS A 204 15.86 -2.03 -2.93
CA LYS A 204 15.24 -1.87 -4.25
C LYS A 204 16.25 -1.99 -5.38
N ASP A 205 15.79 -2.54 -6.50
CA ASP A 205 16.50 -2.53 -7.79
C ASP A 205 16.11 -1.24 -8.53
N PRO A 206 17.05 -0.31 -8.78
CA PRO A 206 16.74 0.96 -9.43
C PRO A 206 16.13 0.79 -10.83
N GLU A 207 16.58 -0.21 -11.58
CA GLU A 207 16.07 -0.45 -12.94
C GLU A 207 14.64 -1.01 -12.90
N LYS A 208 14.37 -1.94 -11.98
CA LYS A 208 13.01 -2.46 -11.78
C LYS A 208 12.05 -1.36 -11.33
N VAL A 209 12.46 -0.47 -10.40
CA VAL A 209 11.64 0.67 -9.96
C VAL A 209 11.30 1.58 -11.14
N ARG A 210 12.31 1.99 -11.93
CA ARG A 210 12.08 2.83 -13.13
C ARG A 210 11.18 2.15 -14.16
N LEU A 211 11.41 0.87 -14.40
CA LEU A 211 10.63 0.09 -15.36
C LEU A 211 9.17 -0.05 -14.89
N PHE A 212 8.95 -0.35 -13.61
CA PHE A 212 7.63 -0.47 -13.01
C PHE A 212 6.83 0.82 -13.15
N CYS A 213 7.39 1.96 -12.68
CA CYS A 213 6.73 3.27 -12.78
C CYS A 213 6.38 3.63 -14.23
N ARG A 214 7.33 3.42 -15.16
CA ARG A 214 7.13 3.69 -16.58
C ARG A 214 6.00 2.84 -17.18
N LYS A 215 5.98 1.53 -16.89
CA LYS A 215 4.97 0.62 -17.44
C LYS A 215 3.58 0.86 -16.84
N ALA A 216 3.50 1.09 -15.53
CA ALA A 216 2.24 1.41 -14.87
C ALA A 216 1.58 2.67 -15.45
N LYS A 217 2.36 3.74 -15.68
CA LYS A 217 1.84 5.04 -16.12
C LYS A 217 1.58 5.14 -17.64
N ARG A 218 2.03 4.17 -18.44
CA ARG A 218 1.80 4.16 -19.90
C ARG A 218 0.49 3.51 -20.32
N VAL A 219 -0.23 2.88 -19.42
CA VAL A 219 -1.55 2.31 -19.73
C VAL A 219 -2.54 3.48 -19.87
N PRO A 220 -3.28 3.58 -20.99
CA PRO A 220 -4.18 4.68 -21.30
C PRO A 220 -5.42 4.71 -20.39
#